data_3ac1b7829c9b9dbbcf52deb5a573c9d9
#
_entry.id   3ac1b7829c9b9dbbcf52deb5a573c9d9
#
_cell.length_a   1.000
_cell.length_b   1.000
_cell.length_c   1.000
_cell.angle_alpha   90.00
_cell.angle_beta   90.00
_cell.angle_gamma   90.00
#
_symmetry.space_group_name_H-M   'P 1'
#
loop_
_entity.id
_entity.type
_entity.pdbx_description
1 polymer ?
#
loop_
_entity_poly.entity_id
_entity_poly.type
_entity_poly.pdbx_seq_one_letter_code
_entity_poly.pdbx_strand_id
1 'polypeptide(L)'
;MSQRLRVAFALSWLVIVLAALAAAVGLLLPGVYRETTWVVPQNRGQDLLTLLALAVMVPVQLAAQRGSPRAMLVWLGLLGYLAYTYTGAAFAYGFDRLFLVYVALFGGTGAALIAGLSGIDAGALHRAFDERAPRRGVMAFLLIMAAMLCLLWISQIIPFYTRGELPNMIVMAKTPTVFVYVLDLGVVVPLALLAAWWFFAHCRGLPGRAAWGRRPAEG
;
A
#
# COMPACT_ATOMS: atom_id res chain seq x y z
N MET A 1 16.61 -18.87 1.39
CA MET A 1 15.46 -18.04 1.81
C MET A 1 15.52 -17.84 3.31
N SER A 2 15.52 -16.59 3.81
CA SER A 2 15.59 -16.29 5.24
C SER A 2 14.33 -16.77 5.98
N GLN A 3 14.46 -17.01 7.31
CA GLN A 3 13.29 -17.37 8.13
C GLN A 3 12.20 -16.29 8.08
N ARG A 4 12.60 -15.01 8.04
CA ARG A 4 11.67 -13.87 7.93
C ARG A 4 10.84 -13.91 6.66
N LEU A 5 11.46 -14.23 5.52
CA LEU A 5 10.73 -14.39 4.25
C LEU A 5 9.75 -15.57 4.28
N ARG A 6 10.11 -16.68 4.93
CA ARG A 6 9.17 -17.81 5.09
C ARG A 6 7.94 -17.40 5.88
N VAL A 7 8.13 -16.68 6.99
CA VAL A 7 7.01 -16.14 7.80
C VAL A 7 6.18 -15.16 6.98
N ALA A 8 6.82 -14.25 6.26
CA ALA A 8 6.13 -13.27 5.41
C ALA A 8 5.24 -13.95 4.35
N PHE A 9 5.75 -14.97 3.67
CA PHE A 9 4.96 -15.72 2.68
C PHE A 9 3.82 -16.52 3.32
N ALA A 10 4.03 -17.10 4.49
CA ALA A 10 2.97 -17.81 5.21
C ALA A 10 1.84 -16.86 5.63
N LEU A 11 2.18 -15.70 6.22
CA LEU A 11 1.22 -14.66 6.56
C LEU A 11 0.50 -14.13 5.31
N SER A 12 1.23 -13.93 4.22
CA SER A 12 0.66 -13.48 2.95
C SER A 12 -0.36 -14.47 2.38
N TRP A 13 -0.15 -15.79 2.48
CA TRP A 13 -1.16 -16.79 2.10
C TRP A 13 -2.42 -16.69 2.97
N LEU A 14 -2.26 -16.53 4.27
CA LEU A 14 -3.40 -16.30 5.17
C LEU A 14 -4.17 -15.03 4.78
N VAL A 15 -3.46 -13.95 4.51
CA VAL A 15 -4.06 -12.68 4.05
C VAL A 15 -4.81 -12.86 2.74
N ILE A 16 -4.24 -13.57 1.76
CA ILE A 16 -4.90 -13.85 0.48
C ILE A 16 -6.25 -14.55 0.70
N VAL A 17 -6.27 -15.59 1.53
CA VAL A 17 -7.51 -16.34 1.82
C VAL A 17 -8.53 -15.47 2.53
N LEU A 18 -8.13 -14.77 3.59
CA LEU A 18 -9.05 -13.92 4.36
C LEU A 18 -9.57 -12.74 3.50
N ALA A 19 -8.71 -12.13 2.69
CA ALA A 19 -9.10 -11.02 1.81
C ALA A 19 -10.06 -11.49 0.71
N ALA A 20 -9.83 -12.67 0.13
CA ALA A 20 -10.74 -13.25 -0.86
C ALA A 20 -12.11 -13.55 -0.25
N LEU A 21 -12.15 -14.11 0.97
CA LEU A 21 -13.39 -14.36 1.68
C LEU A 21 -14.13 -13.06 2.02
N ALA A 22 -13.43 -12.06 2.56
CA ALA A 22 -14.02 -10.76 2.90
C ALA A 22 -14.62 -10.08 1.66
N ALA A 23 -13.86 -9.98 0.57
CA ALA A 23 -14.30 -9.37 -0.67
C ALA A 23 -15.48 -10.15 -1.31
N ALA A 24 -15.43 -11.49 -1.30
CA ALA A 24 -16.55 -12.30 -1.79
C ALA A 24 -17.83 -12.08 -0.97
N VAL A 25 -17.73 -12.02 0.35
CA VAL A 25 -18.85 -11.72 1.25
C VAL A 25 -19.40 -10.32 0.98
N GLY A 26 -18.54 -9.30 0.84
CA GLY A 26 -18.93 -7.92 0.54
C GLY A 26 -19.65 -7.76 -0.80
N LEU A 27 -19.26 -8.53 -1.82
CA LEU A 27 -19.89 -8.51 -3.14
C LEU A 27 -21.20 -9.31 -3.20
N LEU A 28 -21.22 -10.51 -2.60
CA LEU A 28 -22.29 -11.48 -2.80
C LEU A 28 -23.42 -11.35 -1.78
N LEU A 29 -23.12 -10.91 -0.55
CA LEU A 29 -24.14 -10.82 0.49
C LEU A 29 -24.72 -9.40 0.59
N PRO A 30 -26.03 -9.21 0.37
CA PRO A 30 -26.66 -7.91 0.55
C PRO A 30 -26.71 -7.54 2.05
N GLY A 31 -26.53 -6.23 2.33
CA GLY A 31 -26.63 -5.69 3.69
C GLY A 31 -25.46 -5.98 4.61
N VAL A 32 -24.31 -6.41 4.08
CA VAL A 32 -23.05 -6.50 4.84
C VAL A 32 -22.58 -5.10 5.20
N TYR A 33 -22.52 -4.21 4.22
CA TYR A 33 -22.15 -2.81 4.41
C TYR A 33 -23.31 -2.01 5.01
N ARG A 34 -23.03 -1.27 6.08
CA ARG A 34 -24.00 -0.46 6.84
C ARG A 34 -23.88 1.03 6.60
N GLU A 35 -22.99 1.42 5.70
CA GLU A 35 -22.75 2.80 5.31
C GLU A 35 -23.90 3.37 4.50
N THR A 36 -23.79 4.65 4.17
CA THR A 36 -24.76 5.33 3.32
C THR A 36 -24.81 4.70 1.92
N THR A 37 -25.93 4.85 1.25
CA THR A 37 -26.14 4.34 -0.13
C THR A 37 -25.12 4.84 -1.12
N TRP A 38 -24.45 5.97 -0.81
CA TRP A 38 -23.36 6.54 -1.62
C TRP A 38 -22.02 5.80 -1.42
N VAL A 39 -21.73 5.31 -0.21
CA VAL A 39 -20.46 4.62 0.13
C VAL A 39 -20.46 3.15 -0.28
N VAL A 40 -21.60 2.47 -0.17
CA VAL A 40 -21.72 1.02 -0.46
C VAL A 40 -21.19 0.63 -1.85
N PRO A 41 -21.50 1.34 -2.96
CA PRO A 41 -20.93 1.02 -4.28
C PRO A 41 -19.41 1.15 -4.34
N GLN A 42 -18.84 2.09 -3.56
CA GLN A 42 -17.37 2.29 -3.50
C GLN A 42 -16.71 1.11 -2.78
N ASN A 43 -17.28 0.65 -1.66
CA ASN A 43 -16.77 -0.51 -0.94
C ASN A 43 -16.83 -1.78 -1.82
N ARG A 44 -17.94 -1.99 -2.56
CA ARG A 44 -18.04 -3.10 -3.52
C ARG A 44 -17.05 -2.98 -4.68
N GLY A 45 -16.82 -1.76 -5.19
CA GLY A 45 -15.79 -1.52 -6.19
C GLY A 45 -14.39 -1.87 -5.66
N GLN A 46 -14.12 -1.54 -4.38
CA GLN A 46 -12.88 -1.91 -3.70
C GLN A 46 -12.74 -3.43 -3.52
N ASP A 47 -13.82 -4.15 -3.21
CA ASP A 47 -13.81 -5.61 -3.14
C ASP A 47 -13.47 -6.25 -4.49
N LEU A 48 -14.06 -5.74 -5.58
CA LEU A 48 -13.74 -6.22 -6.92
C LEU A 48 -12.26 -5.99 -7.27
N LEU A 49 -11.74 -4.79 -6.99
CA LEU A 49 -10.32 -4.49 -7.19
C LEU A 49 -9.42 -5.37 -6.32
N THR A 50 -9.84 -5.68 -5.10
CA THR A 50 -9.13 -6.60 -4.21
C THR A 50 -9.07 -8.00 -4.81
N LEU A 51 -10.16 -8.56 -5.32
CA LEU A 51 -10.14 -9.87 -5.97
C LEU A 51 -9.24 -9.90 -7.21
N LEU A 52 -9.24 -8.84 -8.03
CA LEU A 52 -8.34 -8.71 -9.17
C LEU A 52 -6.86 -8.65 -8.72
N ALA A 53 -6.57 -7.88 -7.66
CA ALA A 53 -5.23 -7.81 -7.08
C ALA A 53 -4.78 -9.17 -6.54
N LEU A 54 -5.65 -9.92 -5.88
CA LEU A 54 -5.35 -11.27 -5.38
C LEU A 54 -5.12 -12.26 -6.53
N ALA A 55 -5.86 -12.17 -7.63
CA ALA A 55 -5.64 -13.00 -8.82
C ALA A 55 -4.23 -12.79 -9.41
N VAL A 56 -3.71 -11.56 -9.35
CA VAL A 56 -2.32 -11.25 -9.73
C VAL A 56 -1.34 -11.67 -8.63
N MET A 57 -1.71 -11.50 -7.35
CA MET A 57 -0.82 -11.75 -6.21
C MET A 57 -0.44 -13.24 -6.08
N VAL A 58 -1.35 -14.16 -6.36
CA VAL A 58 -1.09 -15.61 -6.26
C VAL A 58 0.08 -16.04 -7.16
N PRO A 59 0.04 -15.85 -8.50
CA PRO A 59 1.16 -16.25 -9.36
C PRO A 59 2.44 -15.45 -9.06
N VAL A 60 2.31 -14.17 -8.70
CA VAL A 60 3.45 -13.32 -8.32
C VAL A 60 4.13 -13.86 -7.06
N GLN A 61 3.38 -14.23 -6.03
CA GLN A 61 3.93 -14.82 -4.80
C GLN A 61 4.64 -16.15 -5.08
N LEU A 62 4.08 -17.02 -5.91
CA LEU A 62 4.72 -18.26 -6.31
C LEU A 62 6.05 -18.01 -7.05
N ALA A 63 6.09 -17.02 -7.93
CA ALA A 63 7.32 -16.63 -8.63
C ALA A 63 8.36 -16.00 -7.67
N ALA A 64 7.91 -15.19 -6.69
CA ALA A 64 8.77 -14.61 -5.65
C ALA A 64 9.39 -15.70 -4.76
N GLN A 65 8.61 -16.71 -4.38
CA GLN A 65 9.09 -17.88 -3.61
C GLN A 65 10.14 -18.69 -4.37
N ARG A 66 10.07 -18.70 -5.71
CA ARG A 66 11.08 -19.32 -6.59
C ARG A 66 12.32 -18.45 -6.81
N GLY A 67 12.41 -17.30 -6.15
CA GLY A 67 13.58 -16.42 -6.17
C GLY A 67 13.59 -15.35 -7.27
N SER A 68 12.46 -15.07 -7.93
CA SER A 68 12.38 -13.98 -8.92
C SER A 68 12.45 -12.62 -8.24
N PRO A 69 13.48 -11.76 -8.51
CA PRO A 69 13.60 -10.45 -7.89
C PRO A 69 12.47 -9.49 -8.31
N ARG A 70 12.01 -9.60 -9.56
CA ARG A 70 10.89 -8.77 -10.07
C ARG A 70 9.59 -9.13 -9.37
N ALA A 71 9.31 -10.43 -9.26
CA ALA A 71 8.12 -10.90 -8.55
C ALA A 71 8.14 -10.52 -7.06
N MET A 72 9.31 -10.52 -6.42
CA MET A 72 9.49 -10.07 -5.04
C MET A 72 9.05 -8.61 -4.85
N LEU A 73 9.45 -7.71 -5.75
CA LEU A 73 9.04 -6.30 -5.68
C LEU A 73 7.55 -6.11 -5.91
N VAL A 74 6.99 -6.81 -6.91
CA VAL A 74 5.54 -6.74 -7.20
C VAL A 74 4.73 -7.29 -6.05
N TRP A 75 5.15 -8.42 -5.45
CA TRP A 75 4.52 -9.00 -4.27
C TRP A 75 4.52 -8.05 -3.07
N LEU A 76 5.63 -7.36 -2.78
CA LEU A 76 5.68 -6.33 -1.74
C LEU A 76 4.76 -5.14 -2.06
N GLY A 77 4.70 -4.71 -3.32
CA GLY A 77 3.78 -3.66 -3.75
C GLY A 77 2.32 -4.06 -3.54
N LEU A 78 1.95 -5.31 -3.84
CA LEU A 78 0.61 -5.83 -3.60
C LEU A 78 0.29 -5.98 -2.10
N LEU A 79 1.26 -6.37 -1.28
CA LEU A 79 1.10 -6.33 0.18
C LEU A 79 0.90 -4.90 0.69
N GLY A 80 1.63 -3.93 0.15
CA GLY A 80 1.44 -2.50 0.46
C GLY A 80 0.05 -2.00 0.07
N TYR A 81 -0.45 -2.39 -1.11
CA TYR A 81 -1.82 -2.11 -1.54
C TYR A 81 -2.86 -2.70 -0.58
N LEU A 82 -2.71 -3.98 -0.20
CA LEU A 82 -3.62 -4.61 0.76
C LEU A 82 -3.53 -3.96 2.15
N ALA A 83 -2.34 -3.59 2.61
CA ALA A 83 -2.16 -2.88 3.87
C ALA A 83 -2.89 -1.52 3.85
N TYR A 84 -2.78 -0.76 2.76
CA TYR A 84 -3.51 0.49 2.56
C TYR A 84 -5.04 0.24 2.58
N THR A 85 -5.53 -0.71 1.80
CA THR A 85 -6.96 -1.04 1.68
C THR A 85 -7.54 -1.45 3.02
N TYR A 86 -6.90 -2.36 3.74
CA TYR A 86 -7.43 -2.86 5.02
C TYR A 86 -7.18 -1.92 6.20
N THR A 87 -6.26 -0.97 6.09
CA THR A 87 -6.23 0.19 7.01
C THR A 87 -7.52 0.99 6.86
N GLY A 88 -7.93 1.30 5.61
CA GLY A 88 -9.21 1.97 5.35
C GLY A 88 -10.41 1.17 5.86
N ALA A 89 -10.46 -0.12 5.59
CA ALA A 89 -11.56 -0.96 6.02
C ALA A 89 -11.66 -1.08 7.57
N ALA A 90 -10.52 -1.20 8.26
CA ALA A 90 -10.50 -1.33 9.72
C ALA A 90 -10.86 -0.03 10.46
N PHE A 91 -10.57 1.14 9.89
CA PHE A 91 -10.75 2.43 10.57
C PHE A 91 -11.88 3.31 10.03
N ALA A 92 -12.29 3.10 8.78
CA ALA A 92 -13.27 3.98 8.12
C ALA A 92 -14.56 3.30 7.69
N TYR A 93 -14.62 1.96 7.61
CA TYR A 93 -15.88 1.28 7.32
C TYR A 93 -16.79 1.28 8.55
N GLY A 94 -18.10 1.24 8.32
CA GLY A 94 -19.09 1.08 9.37
C GLY A 94 -18.90 -0.25 10.11
N PHE A 95 -19.19 -0.26 11.41
CA PHE A 95 -19.07 -1.48 12.21
C PHE A 95 -20.04 -2.55 11.72
N ASP A 96 -19.53 -3.59 11.09
CA ASP A 96 -20.27 -4.68 10.47
C ASP A 96 -19.77 -6.07 10.92
N ARG A 97 -20.30 -7.13 10.29
CA ARG A 97 -19.93 -8.51 10.63
C ARG A 97 -18.51 -8.89 10.23
N LEU A 98 -17.88 -8.14 9.32
CA LEU A 98 -16.52 -8.37 8.85
C LEU A 98 -15.47 -7.59 9.65
N PHE A 99 -15.87 -6.77 10.62
CA PHE A 99 -14.97 -5.91 11.37
C PHE A 99 -13.72 -6.63 11.90
N LEU A 100 -13.89 -7.78 12.56
CA LEU A 100 -12.74 -8.55 13.08
C LEU A 100 -11.87 -9.13 11.95
N VAL A 101 -12.45 -9.42 10.79
CA VAL A 101 -11.70 -9.85 9.60
C VAL A 101 -10.87 -8.69 9.07
N TYR A 102 -11.41 -7.47 9.03
CA TYR A 102 -10.65 -6.28 8.64
C TYR A 102 -9.50 -6.00 9.62
N VAL A 103 -9.72 -6.16 10.92
CA VAL A 103 -8.66 -6.03 11.94
C VAL A 103 -7.55 -7.08 11.72
N ALA A 104 -7.92 -8.34 11.47
CA ALA A 104 -6.97 -9.41 11.19
C ALA A 104 -6.20 -9.17 9.88
N LEU A 105 -6.88 -8.67 8.84
CA LEU A 105 -6.28 -8.31 7.56
C LEU A 105 -5.32 -7.12 7.69
N PHE A 106 -5.71 -6.06 8.42
CA PHE A 106 -4.84 -4.93 8.72
C PHE A 106 -3.57 -5.38 9.42
N GLY A 107 -3.68 -6.11 10.53
CA GLY A 107 -2.53 -6.63 11.27
C GLY A 107 -1.68 -7.63 10.47
N GLY A 108 -2.34 -8.54 9.77
CA GLY A 108 -1.70 -9.58 8.96
C GLY A 108 -0.94 -9.02 7.75
N THR A 109 -1.52 -8.05 7.03
CA THR A 109 -0.83 -7.38 5.90
C THR A 109 0.36 -6.56 6.37
N GLY A 110 0.19 -5.80 7.46
CA GLY A 110 1.29 -5.04 8.07
C GLY A 110 2.44 -5.93 8.52
N ALA A 111 2.15 -7.02 9.22
CA ALA A 111 3.15 -7.98 9.68
C ALA A 111 3.85 -8.67 8.50
N ALA A 112 3.10 -9.10 7.46
CA ALA A 112 3.67 -9.70 6.26
C ALA A 112 4.59 -8.73 5.51
N LEU A 113 4.19 -7.46 5.39
CA LEU A 113 4.97 -6.40 4.74
C LEU A 113 6.26 -6.12 5.50
N ILE A 114 6.20 -5.94 6.82
CA ILE A 114 7.38 -5.71 7.68
C ILE A 114 8.33 -6.91 7.62
N ALA A 115 7.82 -8.13 7.76
CA ALA A 115 8.63 -9.35 7.68
C ALA A 115 9.24 -9.52 6.28
N GLY A 116 8.49 -9.21 5.22
CA GLY A 116 8.96 -9.24 3.84
C GLY A 116 10.09 -8.25 3.60
N LEU A 117 9.89 -6.97 3.93
CA LEU A 117 10.91 -5.92 3.79
C LEU A 117 12.17 -6.21 4.59
N SER A 118 12.03 -6.71 5.82
CA SER A 118 13.18 -7.05 6.69
C SER A 118 13.88 -8.35 6.29
N GLY A 119 13.25 -9.18 5.46
CA GLY A 119 13.79 -10.46 5.01
C GLY A 119 14.53 -10.43 3.67
N ILE A 120 14.41 -9.33 2.92
CA ILE A 120 15.04 -9.16 1.60
C ILE A 120 16.54 -8.90 1.73
N ASP A 121 17.32 -9.56 0.88
CA ASP A 121 18.70 -9.18 0.61
C ASP A 121 18.73 -7.99 -0.37
N ALA A 122 18.89 -6.79 0.18
CA ALA A 122 18.97 -5.57 -0.61
C ALA A 122 20.15 -5.57 -1.59
N GLY A 123 21.27 -6.25 -1.25
CA GLY A 123 22.42 -6.39 -2.14
C GLY A 123 22.13 -7.29 -3.34
N ALA A 124 21.44 -8.42 -3.12
CA ALA A 124 21.01 -9.27 -4.22
C ALA A 124 20.02 -8.57 -5.15
N LEU A 125 19.07 -7.82 -4.56
CA LEU A 125 18.10 -7.05 -5.30
C LEU A 125 18.78 -5.94 -6.13
N HIS A 126 19.72 -5.20 -5.54
CA HIS A 126 20.49 -4.17 -6.23
C HIS A 126 21.25 -4.74 -7.45
N ARG A 127 21.93 -5.88 -7.29
CA ARG A 127 22.62 -6.55 -8.41
C ARG A 127 21.68 -6.96 -9.53
N ALA A 128 20.43 -7.34 -9.21
CA ALA A 128 19.46 -7.77 -10.22
C ALA A 128 18.90 -6.62 -11.08
N PHE A 129 19.01 -5.35 -10.61
CA PHE A 129 18.41 -4.18 -11.27
C PHE A 129 19.41 -3.07 -11.63
N ASP A 130 20.72 -3.27 -11.50
CA ASP A 130 21.73 -2.23 -11.36
C ASP A 130 21.80 -1.23 -12.52
N GLU A 131 21.76 -1.63 -13.78
CA GLU A 131 22.03 -0.67 -14.87
C GLU A 131 20.82 -0.38 -15.79
N ARG A 132 19.78 -1.17 -15.73
CA ARG A 132 18.65 -1.10 -16.69
C ARG A 132 17.34 -0.58 -16.09
N ALA A 133 17.32 -0.23 -14.81
CA ALA A 133 16.10 0.29 -14.20
C ALA A 133 15.78 1.69 -14.74
N PRO A 134 14.55 1.95 -15.20
CA PRO A 134 14.14 3.26 -15.73
C PRO A 134 13.96 4.28 -14.59
N ARG A 135 15.04 4.60 -13.87
CA ARG A 135 15.04 5.43 -12.66
C ARG A 135 14.33 6.78 -12.86
N ARG A 136 14.56 7.43 -14.01
CA ARG A 136 13.90 8.70 -14.34
C ARG A 136 12.39 8.54 -14.53
N GLY A 137 11.96 7.45 -15.17
CA GLY A 137 10.55 7.13 -15.36
C GLY A 137 9.85 6.86 -14.04
N VAL A 138 10.45 6.07 -13.15
CA VAL A 138 9.91 5.80 -11.80
C VAL A 138 9.82 7.09 -10.99
N MET A 139 10.86 7.93 -11.00
CA MET A 139 10.86 9.22 -10.31
C MET A 139 9.76 10.15 -10.84
N ALA A 140 9.63 10.27 -12.17
CA ALA A 140 8.59 11.09 -12.79
C ALA A 140 7.18 10.57 -12.43
N PHE A 141 6.96 9.26 -12.47
CA PHE A 141 5.70 8.63 -12.05
C PHE A 141 5.35 8.96 -10.60
N LEU A 142 6.30 8.82 -9.66
CA LEU A 142 6.07 9.11 -8.25
C LEU A 142 5.75 10.60 -8.00
N LEU A 143 6.45 11.51 -8.69
CA LEU A 143 6.19 12.94 -8.59
C LEU A 143 4.84 13.34 -9.17
N ILE A 144 4.46 12.79 -10.33
CA ILE A 144 3.16 13.03 -10.96
C ILE A 144 2.04 12.49 -10.06
N MET A 145 2.18 11.28 -9.53
CA MET A 145 1.21 10.69 -8.62
C MET A 145 1.05 11.53 -7.34
N ALA A 146 2.15 11.94 -6.71
CA ALA A 146 2.10 12.79 -5.53
C ALA A 146 1.43 14.14 -5.82
N ALA A 147 1.77 14.78 -6.95
CA ALA A 147 1.16 16.04 -7.37
C ALA A 147 -0.35 15.88 -7.63
N MET A 148 -0.76 14.81 -8.31
CA MET A 148 -2.18 14.52 -8.57
C MET A 148 -2.97 14.31 -7.27
N LEU A 149 -2.44 13.53 -6.33
CA LEU A 149 -3.10 13.32 -5.02
C LEU A 149 -3.19 14.63 -4.23
N CYS A 150 -2.12 15.43 -4.20
CA CYS A 150 -2.16 16.75 -3.57
C CYS A 150 -3.22 17.65 -4.19
N LEU A 151 -3.23 17.77 -5.52
CA LEU A 151 -4.21 18.60 -6.22
C LEU A 151 -5.64 18.11 -5.98
N LEU A 152 -5.87 16.82 -6.05
CA LEU A 152 -7.17 16.20 -5.86
C LEU A 152 -7.74 16.50 -4.46
N TRP A 153 -6.96 16.25 -3.40
CA TRP A 153 -7.47 16.36 -2.05
C TRP A 153 -7.43 17.80 -1.52
N ILE A 154 -6.38 18.56 -1.82
CA ILE A 154 -6.27 19.97 -1.38
C ILE A 154 -7.39 20.80 -2.03
N SER A 155 -7.73 20.57 -3.31
CA SER A 155 -8.84 21.28 -3.96
C SER A 155 -10.19 21.06 -3.26
N GLN A 156 -10.40 19.90 -2.64
CA GLN A 156 -11.61 19.60 -1.87
C GLN A 156 -11.56 20.15 -0.42
N ILE A 157 -10.37 20.37 0.11
CA ILE A 157 -10.17 20.87 1.49
C ILE A 157 -10.15 22.39 1.54
N ILE A 158 -9.62 23.10 0.54
CA ILE A 158 -9.54 24.57 0.48
C ILE A 158 -10.89 25.26 0.75
N PRO A 159 -12.04 24.83 0.18
CA PRO A 159 -13.33 25.45 0.44
C PRO A 159 -13.70 25.52 1.93
N PHE A 160 -13.27 24.56 2.73
CA PHE A 160 -13.50 24.58 4.16
C PHE A 160 -12.78 25.76 4.85
N TYR A 161 -11.52 26.00 4.52
CA TYR A 161 -10.73 27.09 5.11
C TYR A 161 -11.09 28.47 4.56
N THR A 162 -11.62 28.54 3.33
CA THR A 162 -11.94 29.84 2.68
C THR A 162 -13.38 30.26 2.84
N ARG A 163 -14.33 29.31 2.93
CA ARG A 163 -15.78 29.56 2.93
C ARG A 163 -16.53 28.82 4.03
N GLY A 164 -15.87 28.00 4.83
CA GLY A 164 -16.50 27.17 5.87
C GLY A 164 -17.31 25.98 5.30
N GLU A 165 -17.15 25.65 4.02
CA GLU A 165 -17.90 24.58 3.36
C GLU A 165 -17.23 23.23 3.60
N LEU A 166 -17.95 22.27 4.21
CA LEU A 166 -17.43 20.92 4.41
C LEU A 166 -17.24 20.19 3.07
N PRO A 167 -16.17 19.39 2.91
CA PRO A 167 -15.98 18.53 1.75
C PRO A 167 -17.21 17.62 1.51
N ASN A 168 -17.61 17.48 0.25
CA ASN A 168 -18.78 16.68 -0.13
C ASN A 168 -18.69 15.22 0.37
N MET A 169 -17.50 14.65 0.44
CA MET A 169 -17.30 13.29 0.98
C MET A 169 -17.73 13.20 2.45
N ILE A 170 -17.43 14.20 3.28
CA ILE A 170 -17.87 14.24 4.69
C ILE A 170 -19.39 14.29 4.76
N VAL A 171 -20.01 15.15 3.97
CA VAL A 171 -21.47 15.35 3.97
C VAL A 171 -22.20 14.08 3.49
N MET A 172 -21.72 13.48 2.41
CA MET A 172 -22.35 12.29 1.81
C MET A 172 -22.11 11.01 2.61
N ALA A 173 -20.90 10.82 3.13
CA ALA A 173 -20.55 9.63 3.92
C ALA A 173 -21.00 9.75 5.38
N LYS A 174 -21.34 10.97 5.85
CA LYS A 174 -21.71 11.26 7.25
C LYS A 174 -20.61 10.83 8.24
N THR A 175 -19.36 11.07 7.87
CA THR A 175 -18.19 10.74 8.69
C THR A 175 -17.59 12.00 9.31
N PRO A 176 -16.93 11.91 10.47
CA PRO A 176 -16.29 13.06 11.11
C PRO A 176 -15.08 13.58 10.33
N THR A 177 -14.46 12.73 9.53
CA THR A 177 -13.31 13.05 8.68
C THR A 177 -13.25 12.11 7.47
N VAL A 178 -12.40 12.44 6.51
CA VAL A 178 -12.16 11.58 5.33
C VAL A 178 -10.82 10.86 5.50
N PHE A 179 -10.89 9.59 5.84
CA PHE A 179 -9.71 8.76 6.12
C PHE A 179 -8.71 8.71 4.97
N VAL A 180 -9.21 8.67 3.72
CA VAL A 180 -8.38 8.66 2.51
C VAL A 180 -7.53 9.93 2.41
N TYR A 181 -8.04 11.11 2.79
CA TYR A 181 -7.23 12.34 2.80
C TYR A 181 -6.02 12.20 3.73
N VAL A 182 -6.24 11.60 4.91
CA VAL A 182 -5.16 11.40 5.89
C VAL A 182 -4.10 10.43 5.39
N LEU A 183 -4.53 9.31 4.81
CA LEU A 183 -3.59 8.31 4.28
C LEU A 183 -2.83 8.84 3.07
N ASP A 184 -3.53 9.45 2.11
CA ASP A 184 -2.87 9.89 0.88
C ASP A 184 -1.92 11.06 1.14
N LEU A 185 -2.39 12.10 1.84
CA LEU A 185 -1.56 13.28 2.11
C LEU A 185 -0.52 13.05 3.21
N GLY A 186 -0.83 12.21 4.20
CA GLY A 186 0.05 11.97 5.36
C GLY A 186 1.03 10.79 5.19
N VAL A 187 0.75 9.84 4.29
CA VAL A 187 1.58 8.65 4.11
C VAL A 187 2.01 8.47 2.66
N VAL A 188 1.07 8.36 1.71
CA VAL A 188 1.40 8.03 0.32
C VAL A 188 2.22 9.13 -0.35
N VAL A 189 1.80 10.39 -0.24
CA VAL A 189 2.53 11.54 -0.82
C VAL A 189 3.92 11.69 -0.22
N PRO A 190 4.13 11.74 1.11
CA PRO A 190 5.46 11.82 1.69
C PRO A 190 6.37 10.66 1.30
N LEU A 191 5.88 9.43 1.28
CA LEU A 191 6.67 8.27 0.87
C LEU A 191 7.04 8.32 -0.62
N ALA A 192 6.13 8.78 -1.48
CA ALA A 192 6.40 8.96 -2.90
C ALA A 192 7.48 10.05 -3.15
N LEU A 193 7.39 11.16 -2.43
CA LEU A 193 8.39 12.24 -2.51
C LEU A 193 9.76 11.80 -1.99
N LEU A 194 9.81 11.07 -0.87
CA LEU A 194 11.07 10.50 -0.34
C LEU A 194 11.69 9.50 -1.31
N ALA A 195 10.89 8.62 -1.90
CA ALA A 195 11.35 7.66 -2.89
C ALA A 195 11.86 8.37 -4.15
N ALA A 196 11.14 9.37 -4.67
CA ALA A 196 11.56 10.17 -5.81
C ALA A 196 12.87 10.92 -5.53
N TRP A 197 13.02 11.51 -4.35
CA TRP A 197 14.26 12.17 -3.92
C TRP A 197 15.43 11.18 -3.85
N TRP A 198 15.22 9.97 -3.34
CA TRP A 198 16.24 8.93 -3.31
C TRP A 198 16.71 8.53 -4.72
N PHE A 199 15.78 8.35 -5.66
CA PHE A 199 16.13 8.09 -7.06
C PHE A 199 16.91 9.24 -7.67
N PHE A 200 16.54 10.49 -7.39
CA PHE A 200 17.25 11.69 -7.84
C PHE A 200 18.68 11.78 -7.29
N ALA A 201 18.86 11.56 -5.99
CA ALA A 201 20.18 11.60 -5.33
C ALA A 201 21.12 10.54 -5.93
N HIS A 202 20.62 9.34 -6.24
CA HIS A 202 21.41 8.29 -6.87
C HIS A 202 21.73 8.56 -8.35
N CYS A 203 20.89 9.31 -9.06
CA CYS A 203 21.18 9.71 -10.44
C CYS A 203 22.31 10.75 -10.54
N ARG A 204 22.50 11.57 -9.49
CA ARG A 204 23.52 12.65 -9.47
C ARG A 204 24.85 12.26 -8.83
N GLY A 205 25.03 11.03 -8.38
CA GLY A 205 26.26 10.60 -7.72
C GLY A 205 26.57 11.36 -6.41
N LEU A 206 25.57 11.97 -5.78
CA LEU A 206 25.75 12.67 -4.52
C LEU A 206 26.20 11.70 -3.41
N PRO A 207 27.15 12.09 -2.52
CA PRO A 207 27.85 11.20 -1.61
C PRO A 207 26.99 10.75 -0.42
N GLY A 208 25.86 10.07 -0.70
CA GLY A 208 25.10 9.35 0.32
C GLY A 208 25.61 7.92 0.58
N ARG A 209 26.58 7.45 -0.22
CA ARG A 209 27.09 6.07 -0.15
C ARG A 209 28.11 5.81 0.96
N ALA A 210 28.66 6.81 1.61
CA ALA A 210 29.76 6.64 2.58
C ALA A 210 29.32 6.36 4.03
N ALA A 211 28.05 6.63 4.38
CA ALA A 211 27.63 6.63 5.78
C ALA A 211 27.12 5.28 6.32
N TRP A 212 26.68 4.36 5.46
CA TRP A 212 26.01 3.11 5.90
C TRP A 212 26.79 1.81 5.64
N GLY A 213 27.99 1.89 5.07
CA GLY A 213 28.79 0.72 4.63
C GLY A 213 30.17 0.54 5.24
N ARG A 214 30.65 1.39 6.13
CA ARG A 214 31.90 1.15 6.83
C ARG A 214 31.64 0.33 8.09
N ARG A 215 31.81 -1.00 7.98
CA ARG A 215 32.19 -1.76 9.18
C ARG A 215 33.54 -1.23 9.65
N PRO A 216 33.75 -1.00 10.95
CA PRO A 216 35.11 -0.76 11.45
C PRO A 216 35.95 -1.99 11.10
N ALA A 217 37.13 -1.75 10.52
CA ALA A 217 38.13 -2.78 10.36
C ALA A 217 38.50 -3.26 11.76
N GLU A 218 38.20 -4.52 12.04
CA GLU A 218 38.68 -5.19 13.24
C GLU A 218 40.21 -5.28 13.10
N GLY A 219 40.93 -4.50 13.93
CA GLY A 219 42.35 -4.65 14.20
C GLY A 219 42.57 -5.67 15.31
#